data_f3dc66be1f6407f8c4298e767928c9fd
#
_entry.id   f3dc66be1f6407f8c4298e767928c9fd
#
_cell.length_a   1.000
_cell.length_b   1.000
_cell.length_c   1.000
_cell.angle_alpha   90.00
_cell.angle_beta   90.00
_cell.angle_gamma   90.00
#
_symmetry.space_group_name_H-M   'P 1'
#
loop_
_entity.id
_entity.type
_entity.pdbx_description
1 polymer ?
#
loop_
_entity_poly.entity_id
_entity_poly.type
_entity_poly.pdbx_seq_one_letter_code
_entity_poly.pdbx_strand_id
1 'polypeptide(L)'
;MFPAGVVILAEIFDALGLEQMRLAEGALRDGLLYDMIGRLTDEDPRERTVASMVRRYHVDVAQAARVEATARGFLAQVAASWELADPEAEQALAWAARLHELGLDVAHSGYHRHGAYLLENADMPGFAREEQRLLARLVGAHRRKLALLGVEELIPPWDRHALPLIVLLRLAVLLNRGRSDTPLPAVELAARDHTLEVRFPARWLKEHPLSVEDLHQEIEFLRAGGMKLRVYSGNRAAAA
;
A
#
# COMPACT_ATOMS: atom_id res chain seq x y z
N MET A 1 -17.54 33.48 -22.58
CA MET A 1 -16.26 32.73 -22.38
C MET A 1 -16.44 31.21 -22.30
N PHE A 2 -17.58 30.73 -21.83
CA PHE A 2 -17.86 29.30 -21.66
C PHE A 2 -17.86 28.45 -22.97
N PRO A 3 -18.48 28.94 -24.08
CA PRO A 3 -18.60 28.12 -25.30
C PRO A 3 -17.26 27.73 -25.94
N ALA A 4 -16.30 28.65 -25.95
CA ALA A 4 -14.97 28.38 -26.57
C ALA A 4 -14.17 27.32 -25.80
N GLY A 5 -14.26 27.30 -24.46
CA GLY A 5 -13.61 26.29 -23.65
C GLY A 5 -14.19 24.89 -23.85
N VAL A 6 -15.50 24.78 -24.06
CA VAL A 6 -16.19 23.51 -24.35
C VAL A 6 -15.77 22.97 -25.72
N VAL A 7 -15.64 23.80 -26.73
CA VAL A 7 -15.17 23.38 -28.06
C VAL A 7 -13.73 22.86 -28.01
N ILE A 8 -12.83 23.56 -27.31
CA ILE A 8 -11.44 23.09 -27.15
C ILE A 8 -11.39 21.74 -26.43
N LEU A 9 -12.18 21.57 -25.36
CA LEU A 9 -12.24 20.28 -24.66
C LEU A 9 -12.80 19.17 -25.56
N ALA A 10 -13.85 19.43 -26.31
CA ALA A 10 -14.42 18.45 -27.24
C ALA A 10 -13.38 17.97 -28.27
N GLU A 11 -12.64 18.90 -28.88
CA GLU A 11 -11.56 18.57 -29.81
C GLU A 11 -10.43 17.75 -29.16
N ILE A 12 -10.10 18.04 -27.88
CA ILE A 12 -9.10 17.25 -27.14
C ILE A 12 -9.63 15.82 -26.89
N PHE A 13 -10.90 15.67 -26.51
CA PHE A 13 -11.52 14.38 -26.32
C PHE A 13 -11.51 13.54 -27.60
N ASP A 14 -11.90 14.12 -28.70
CA ASP A 14 -11.92 13.45 -30.00
C ASP A 14 -10.51 13.08 -30.47
N ALA A 15 -9.55 14.00 -30.35
CA ALA A 15 -8.16 13.78 -30.79
C ALA A 15 -7.43 12.71 -29.99
N LEU A 16 -7.75 12.56 -28.67
CA LEU A 16 -7.10 11.61 -27.77
C LEU A 16 -7.96 10.37 -27.47
N GLY A 17 -9.17 10.27 -28.05
CA GLY A 17 -10.09 9.16 -27.81
C GLY A 17 -10.55 9.02 -26.36
N LEU A 18 -10.72 10.15 -25.65
CA LEU A 18 -11.11 10.17 -24.25
C LEU A 18 -12.62 9.99 -24.09
N GLU A 19 -13.04 9.08 -23.21
CA GLU A 19 -14.45 8.84 -22.92
C GLU A 19 -14.94 9.64 -21.70
N GLN A 20 -14.05 10.00 -20.79
CA GLN A 20 -14.40 10.64 -19.51
C GLN A 20 -13.30 11.60 -19.03
N MET A 21 -13.72 12.70 -18.39
CA MET A 21 -12.84 13.61 -17.65
C MET A 21 -13.34 13.76 -16.21
N ARG A 22 -12.40 13.80 -15.27
CA ARG A 22 -12.71 14.09 -13.86
C ARG A 22 -12.06 15.41 -13.46
N LEU A 23 -12.72 16.13 -12.58
CA LEU A 23 -12.19 17.37 -12.03
C LEU A 23 -11.01 17.04 -11.11
N ALA A 24 -9.84 17.64 -11.36
CA ALA A 24 -8.71 17.61 -10.45
C ALA A 24 -8.78 18.83 -9.50
N GLU A 25 -8.51 18.62 -8.21
CA GLU A 25 -8.49 19.69 -7.21
C GLU A 25 -7.17 20.51 -7.25
N GLY A 26 -6.11 19.97 -7.86
CA GLY A 26 -4.82 20.65 -8.05
C GLY A 26 -4.81 21.60 -9.24
N ALA A 27 -4.13 22.73 -9.12
CA ALA A 27 -3.92 23.65 -10.24
C ALA A 27 -2.69 23.24 -11.07
N LEU A 28 -2.75 23.51 -12.39
CA LEU A 28 -1.62 23.25 -13.30
C LEU A 28 -0.30 23.86 -12.79
N ARG A 29 -0.36 25.05 -12.22
CA ARG A 29 0.81 25.75 -11.64
C ARG A 29 1.46 24.95 -10.50
N ASP A 30 0.67 24.28 -9.67
CA ASP A 30 1.15 23.51 -8.54
C ASP A 30 1.89 22.27 -9.03
N GLY A 31 1.32 21.57 -10.02
CA GLY A 31 1.99 20.45 -10.68
C GLY A 31 3.29 20.86 -11.37
N LEU A 32 3.29 22.00 -12.07
CA LEU A 32 4.50 22.54 -12.72
C LEU A 32 5.59 22.92 -11.71
N LEU A 33 5.22 23.55 -10.60
CA LEU A 33 6.19 23.89 -9.54
C LEU A 33 6.82 22.65 -8.94
N TYR A 34 6.04 21.59 -8.68
CA TYR A 34 6.57 20.33 -8.15
C TYR A 34 7.46 19.60 -9.17
N ASP A 35 7.08 19.57 -10.46
CA ASP A 35 7.89 19.01 -11.52
C ASP A 35 9.23 19.75 -11.65
N MET A 36 9.21 21.09 -11.64
CA MET A 36 10.44 21.89 -11.67
C MET A 36 11.34 21.65 -10.45
N ILE A 37 10.77 21.55 -9.25
CA ILE A 37 11.54 21.26 -8.04
C ILE A 37 12.12 19.84 -8.10
N GLY A 38 11.37 18.86 -8.56
CA GLY A 38 11.82 17.48 -8.76
C GLY A 38 13.01 17.40 -9.74
N ARG A 39 12.92 18.10 -10.86
CA ARG A 39 14.01 18.17 -11.87
C ARG A 39 15.27 18.86 -11.34
N LEU A 40 15.14 19.82 -10.43
CA LEU A 40 16.28 20.53 -9.87
C LEU A 40 17.01 19.74 -8.77
N THR A 41 16.30 18.83 -8.08
CA THR A 41 16.82 18.07 -6.94
C THR A 41 17.07 16.61 -7.22
N ASP A 42 16.66 16.11 -8.39
CA ASP A 42 16.68 14.67 -8.77
C ASP A 42 15.97 13.76 -7.74
N GLU A 43 15.08 14.36 -6.92
CA GLU A 43 14.31 13.67 -5.88
C GLU A 43 12.81 13.75 -6.19
N ASP A 44 12.12 12.61 -6.03
CA ASP A 44 10.67 12.57 -6.12
C ASP A 44 10.04 13.45 -5.01
N PRO A 45 9.24 14.49 -5.35
CA PRO A 45 8.61 15.36 -4.35
C PRO A 45 7.71 14.60 -3.37
N ARG A 46 7.18 13.44 -3.76
CA ARG A 46 6.37 12.56 -2.90
C ARG A 46 7.18 12.01 -1.74
N GLU A 47 8.46 11.68 -1.97
CA GLU A 47 9.36 11.22 -0.91
C GLU A 47 9.54 12.27 0.19
N ARG A 48 9.66 13.54 -0.18
CA ARG A 48 9.76 14.64 0.81
C ARG A 48 8.47 14.76 1.62
N THR A 49 7.33 14.60 0.97
CA THR A 49 6.02 14.63 1.64
C THR A 49 5.90 13.45 2.63
N VAL A 50 6.22 12.23 2.23
CA VAL A 50 6.22 11.07 3.13
C VAL A 50 7.18 11.27 4.30
N ALA A 51 8.41 11.72 4.05
CA ALA A 51 9.39 12.02 5.11
C ALA A 51 8.90 13.12 6.06
N SER A 52 8.20 14.12 5.55
CA SER A 52 7.58 15.18 6.36
C SER A 52 6.48 14.63 7.25
N MET A 53 5.60 13.76 6.71
CA MET A 53 4.52 13.13 7.48
C MET A 53 5.08 12.19 8.56
N VAL A 54 6.09 11.37 8.23
CA VAL A 54 6.78 10.51 9.21
C VAL A 54 7.29 11.34 10.40
N ARG A 55 7.93 12.48 10.15
CA ARG A 55 8.39 13.37 11.23
C ARG A 55 7.25 14.03 11.97
N ARG A 56 6.25 14.57 11.25
CA ARG A 56 5.12 15.30 11.83
C ARG A 56 4.29 14.46 12.78
N TYR A 57 4.09 13.20 12.45
CA TYR A 57 3.26 12.27 13.21
C TYR A 57 4.10 11.25 14.02
N HIS A 58 5.35 11.57 14.31
CA HIS A 58 6.25 10.83 15.20
C HIS A 58 6.29 9.32 14.94
N VAL A 59 6.25 8.93 13.66
CA VAL A 59 6.28 7.50 13.27
C VAL A 59 7.59 6.87 13.72
N ASP A 60 7.52 5.66 14.28
CA ASP A 60 8.70 4.85 14.60
C ASP A 60 9.41 4.44 13.29
N VAL A 61 10.48 5.16 12.97
CA VAL A 61 11.24 4.97 11.72
C VAL A 61 11.83 3.57 11.63
N ALA A 62 12.29 3.00 12.74
CA ALA A 62 12.87 1.66 12.76
C ALA A 62 11.80 0.60 12.46
N GLN A 63 10.61 0.73 13.06
CA GLN A 63 9.48 -0.16 12.78
C GLN A 63 9.00 0.01 11.33
N ALA A 64 8.84 1.24 10.86
CA ALA A 64 8.45 1.54 9.49
C ALA A 64 9.41 0.89 8.47
N ALA A 65 10.72 1.01 8.70
CA ALA A 65 11.74 0.40 7.84
C ALA A 65 11.67 -1.14 7.83
N ARG A 66 11.43 -1.78 8.99
CA ARG A 66 11.26 -3.25 9.06
C ARG A 66 10.03 -3.70 8.24
N VAL A 67 8.92 -3.00 8.41
CA VAL A 67 7.68 -3.31 7.66
C VAL A 67 7.86 -3.06 6.16
N GLU A 68 8.49 -1.95 5.77
CA GLU A 68 8.79 -1.65 4.37
C GLU A 68 9.67 -2.72 3.73
N ALA A 69 10.79 -3.09 4.37
CA ALA A 69 11.69 -4.12 3.85
C ALA A 69 10.97 -5.46 3.66
N THR A 70 10.14 -5.85 4.62
CA THR A 70 9.34 -7.08 4.54
C THR A 70 8.31 -7.00 3.40
N ALA A 71 7.59 -5.89 3.29
CA ALA A 71 6.55 -5.69 2.27
C ALA A 71 7.15 -5.73 0.84
N ARG A 72 8.28 -5.04 0.62
CA ARG A 72 9.02 -5.08 -0.67
C ARG A 72 9.51 -6.49 -0.98
N GLY A 73 10.06 -7.21 0.01
CA GLY A 73 10.51 -8.59 -0.17
C GLY A 73 9.37 -9.56 -0.50
N PHE A 74 8.17 -9.32 -0.01
CA PHE A 74 6.98 -10.08 -0.35
C PHE A 74 6.47 -9.73 -1.75
N LEU A 75 6.40 -8.44 -2.08
CA LEU A 75 6.01 -8.00 -3.41
C LEU A 75 6.91 -8.59 -4.49
N ALA A 76 8.22 -8.55 -4.30
CA ALA A 76 9.17 -9.10 -5.26
C ALA A 76 8.92 -10.59 -5.60
N GLN A 77 8.38 -11.37 -4.67
CA GLN A 77 8.08 -12.79 -4.88
C GLN A 77 6.78 -13.03 -5.67
N VAL A 78 5.81 -12.11 -5.59
CA VAL A 78 4.46 -12.31 -6.15
C VAL A 78 4.10 -11.32 -7.25
N ALA A 79 4.94 -10.33 -7.52
CA ALA A 79 4.66 -9.24 -8.46
C ALA A 79 4.24 -9.74 -9.84
N ALA A 80 4.94 -10.72 -10.39
CA ALA A 80 4.59 -11.30 -11.69
C ALA A 80 3.26 -12.05 -11.69
N SER A 81 2.94 -12.75 -10.58
CA SER A 81 1.72 -13.56 -10.47
C SER A 81 0.46 -12.72 -10.25
N TRP A 82 0.61 -11.53 -9.65
CA TRP A 82 -0.47 -10.60 -9.35
C TRP A 82 -0.47 -9.36 -10.25
N GLU A 83 0.32 -9.38 -11.33
CA GLU A 83 0.44 -8.26 -12.28
C GLU A 83 0.81 -6.92 -11.60
N LEU A 84 1.63 -7.01 -10.53
CA LEU A 84 2.12 -5.87 -9.74
C LEU A 84 3.57 -5.49 -10.09
N ALA A 85 4.08 -5.94 -11.23
CA ALA A 85 5.44 -5.62 -11.68
C ALA A 85 5.53 -4.18 -12.23
N ASP A 86 5.05 -3.24 -11.44
CA ASP A 86 4.95 -1.81 -11.71
C ASP A 86 5.71 -1.05 -10.62
N PRO A 87 6.67 -0.18 -10.96
CA PRO A 87 7.39 0.65 -9.99
C PRO A 87 6.46 1.49 -9.10
N GLU A 88 5.32 1.95 -9.62
CA GLU A 88 4.36 2.74 -8.83
C GLU A 88 3.65 1.89 -7.78
N ALA A 89 3.33 0.63 -8.07
CA ALA A 89 2.75 -0.30 -7.10
C ALA A 89 3.75 -0.61 -5.96
N GLU A 90 5.02 -0.81 -6.30
CA GLU A 90 6.08 -1.00 -5.30
C GLU A 90 6.23 0.25 -4.42
N GLN A 91 6.25 1.41 -5.03
CA GLN A 91 6.42 2.67 -4.32
C GLN A 91 5.23 2.98 -3.41
N ALA A 92 4.00 2.75 -3.88
CA ALA A 92 2.79 2.91 -3.07
C ALA A 92 2.81 1.99 -1.84
N LEU A 93 3.22 0.73 -2.01
CA LEU A 93 3.37 -0.22 -0.89
C LEU A 93 4.42 0.25 0.12
N ALA A 94 5.56 0.76 -0.36
CA ALA A 94 6.63 1.28 0.48
C ALA A 94 6.18 2.50 1.30
N TRP A 95 5.53 3.46 0.66
CA TRP A 95 4.96 4.62 1.36
C TRP A 95 3.91 4.21 2.37
N ALA A 96 3.00 3.30 2.02
CA ALA A 96 1.99 2.80 2.95
C ALA A 96 2.63 2.08 4.15
N ALA A 97 3.71 1.31 3.94
CA ALA A 97 4.47 0.68 5.01
C ALA A 97 5.14 1.70 5.93
N ARG A 98 5.67 2.79 5.39
CA ARG A 98 6.27 3.88 6.19
C ARG A 98 5.24 4.69 6.96
N LEU A 99 4.00 4.77 6.47
CA LEU A 99 2.94 5.61 7.03
C LEU A 99 1.90 4.82 7.83
N HIS A 100 2.03 3.48 7.96
CA HIS A 100 0.98 2.64 8.54
C HIS A 100 0.65 2.96 9.99
N GLU A 101 1.59 3.54 10.73
CA GLU A 101 1.42 3.92 12.15
C GLU A 101 1.15 5.41 12.40
N LEU A 102 1.08 6.26 11.35
CA LEU A 102 0.94 7.71 11.55
C LEU A 102 -0.29 8.09 12.42
N GLY A 103 -1.33 7.29 12.42
CA GLY A 103 -2.52 7.52 13.24
C GLY A 103 -2.32 7.25 14.74
N LEU A 104 -1.19 6.67 15.17
CA LEU A 104 -0.86 6.48 16.59
C LEU A 104 -0.72 7.82 17.31
N ASP A 105 -0.29 8.85 16.62
CA ASP A 105 -0.19 10.21 17.16
C ASP A 105 -1.56 10.82 17.53
N VAL A 106 -2.64 10.30 16.95
CA VAL A 106 -4.02 10.70 17.29
C VAL A 106 -4.57 9.85 18.43
N ALA A 107 -4.57 8.53 18.26
CA ALA A 107 -5.01 7.59 19.30
C ALA A 107 -4.56 6.16 18.99
N HIS A 108 -4.22 5.40 20.02
CA HIS A 108 -3.86 3.98 19.86
C HIS A 108 -5.04 3.13 19.37
N SER A 109 -6.26 3.40 19.88
CA SER A 109 -7.46 2.69 19.45
C SER A 109 -7.86 3.11 18.03
N GLY A 110 -7.88 2.16 17.10
CA GLY A 110 -8.29 2.42 15.72
C GLY A 110 -7.31 3.27 14.91
N TYR A 111 -6.03 3.31 15.28
CA TYR A 111 -5.03 4.16 14.62
C TYR A 111 -4.97 4.00 13.09
N HIS A 112 -5.24 2.81 12.56
CA HIS A 112 -5.33 2.60 11.11
C HIS A 112 -6.42 3.47 10.45
N ARG A 113 -7.56 3.69 11.14
CA ARG A 113 -8.63 4.58 10.65
C ARG A 113 -8.24 6.05 10.77
N HIS A 114 -7.56 6.41 11.86
CA HIS A 114 -7.02 7.77 12.00
C HIS A 114 -5.96 8.04 10.93
N GLY A 115 -5.08 7.06 10.67
CA GLY A 115 -4.09 7.13 9.61
C GLY A 115 -4.73 7.31 8.23
N ALA A 116 -5.74 6.52 7.90
CA ALA A 116 -6.48 6.66 6.65
C ALA A 116 -7.11 8.05 6.50
N TYR A 117 -7.77 8.54 7.55
CA TYR A 117 -8.36 9.88 7.55
C TYR A 117 -7.32 10.99 7.33
N LEU A 118 -6.19 10.90 8.03
CA LEU A 118 -5.09 11.87 7.87
C LEU A 118 -4.55 11.86 6.43
N LEU A 119 -4.32 10.67 5.85
CA LEU A 119 -3.85 10.53 4.48
C LEU A 119 -4.86 11.06 3.46
N GLU A 120 -6.15 10.84 3.68
CA GLU A 120 -7.20 11.26 2.74
C GLU A 120 -7.42 12.78 2.76
N ASN A 121 -7.15 13.46 3.89
CA ASN A 121 -7.51 14.86 4.09
C ASN A 121 -6.32 15.82 4.29
N ALA A 122 -5.09 15.30 4.40
CA ALA A 122 -3.90 16.15 4.53
C ALA A 122 -3.48 16.73 3.17
N ASP A 123 -2.81 17.88 3.22
CA ASP A 123 -2.05 18.35 2.07
C ASP A 123 -0.83 17.44 1.86
N MET A 124 -0.79 16.79 0.71
CA MET A 124 0.28 15.87 0.30
C MET A 124 0.92 16.36 -1.01
N PRO A 125 1.79 17.37 -0.96
CA PRO A 125 2.44 17.90 -2.15
C PRO A 125 3.15 16.80 -2.95
N GLY A 126 2.96 16.82 -4.27
CA GLY A 126 3.51 15.82 -5.19
C GLY A 126 2.61 14.61 -5.43
N PHE A 127 1.66 14.31 -4.54
CA PHE A 127 0.71 13.23 -4.75
C PHE A 127 -0.50 13.67 -5.57
N ALA A 128 -0.87 12.87 -6.56
CA ALA A 128 -2.18 12.97 -7.17
C ALA A 128 -3.27 12.53 -6.16
N ARG A 129 -4.48 13.05 -6.31
CA ARG A 129 -5.60 12.72 -5.41
C ARG A 129 -5.88 11.22 -5.34
N GLU A 130 -5.71 10.52 -6.45
CA GLU A 130 -5.94 9.08 -6.52
C GLU A 130 -4.85 8.28 -5.81
N GLU A 131 -3.59 8.70 -5.88
CA GLU A 131 -2.49 8.09 -5.12
C GLU A 131 -2.70 8.30 -3.62
N GLN A 132 -3.13 9.49 -3.22
CA GLN A 132 -3.45 9.82 -1.84
C GLN A 132 -4.60 8.94 -1.31
N ARG A 133 -5.65 8.74 -2.12
CA ARG A 133 -6.74 7.81 -1.80
C ARG A 133 -6.25 6.38 -1.67
N LEU A 134 -5.42 5.92 -2.60
CA LEU A 134 -4.82 4.58 -2.52
C LEU A 134 -4.08 4.39 -1.19
N LEU A 135 -3.18 5.31 -0.83
CA LEU A 135 -2.45 5.23 0.45
C LEU A 135 -3.40 5.20 1.65
N ALA A 136 -4.46 6.01 1.64
CA ALA A 136 -5.47 5.99 2.68
C ALA A 136 -6.18 4.62 2.79
N ARG A 137 -6.49 3.96 1.66
CA ARG A 137 -7.09 2.61 1.66
C ARG A 137 -6.11 1.55 2.14
N LEU A 138 -4.84 1.58 1.70
CA LEU A 138 -3.81 0.65 2.16
C LEU A 138 -3.63 0.75 3.68
N VAL A 139 -3.45 1.97 4.19
CA VAL A 139 -3.26 2.21 5.63
C VAL A 139 -4.54 1.93 6.42
N GLY A 140 -5.72 2.25 5.90
CA GLY A 140 -6.99 1.97 6.56
C GLY A 140 -7.29 0.49 6.73
N ALA A 141 -6.84 -0.34 5.79
CA ALA A 141 -7.13 -1.77 5.74
C ALA A 141 -6.01 -2.67 6.29
N HIS A 142 -4.85 -2.12 6.73
CA HIS A 142 -3.67 -2.92 7.07
C HIS A 142 -3.81 -3.79 8.33
N ARG A 143 -4.90 -3.68 9.07
CA ARG A 143 -5.13 -4.46 10.31
C ARG A 143 -6.61 -4.63 10.64
N ARG A 144 -6.91 -5.52 11.60
CA ARG A 144 -8.27 -5.84 12.05
C ARG A 144 -9.10 -6.48 10.92
N LYS A 145 -10.44 -6.41 11.02
CA LYS A 145 -11.31 -6.88 9.95
C LYS A 145 -10.96 -6.17 8.66
N LEU A 146 -10.86 -6.93 7.58
CA LEU A 146 -10.56 -6.35 6.27
C LEU A 146 -11.73 -5.49 5.82
N ALA A 147 -11.53 -4.19 5.85
CA ALA A 147 -12.51 -3.21 5.38
C ALA A 147 -12.06 -2.70 4.01
N LEU A 148 -12.76 -3.11 2.96
CA LEU A 148 -12.48 -2.70 1.58
C LEU A 148 -13.31 -1.48 1.16
N LEU A 149 -13.82 -0.70 2.11
CA LEU A 149 -14.62 0.49 1.84
C LEU A 149 -13.85 1.47 0.95
N GLY A 150 -14.43 1.79 -0.20
CA GLY A 150 -13.89 2.72 -1.18
C GLY A 150 -12.72 2.18 -2.01
N VAL A 151 -12.39 0.87 -1.93
CA VAL A 151 -11.41 0.25 -2.84
C VAL A 151 -11.99 0.13 -4.24
N GLU A 152 -13.27 -0.17 -4.35
CA GLU A 152 -14.03 -0.23 -5.60
C GLU A 152 -14.22 1.15 -6.27
N GLU A 153 -13.96 2.23 -5.54
CA GLU A 153 -14.02 3.61 -6.06
C GLU A 153 -12.68 4.07 -6.67
N LEU A 154 -11.61 3.27 -6.49
CA LEU A 154 -10.30 3.58 -7.05
C LEU A 154 -10.32 3.41 -8.57
N ILE A 155 -9.63 4.29 -9.26
CA ILE A 155 -9.49 4.18 -10.72
C ILE A 155 -8.46 3.13 -11.11
N PRO A 156 -8.57 2.52 -12.30
CA PRO A 156 -7.53 1.63 -12.81
C PRO A 156 -6.14 2.30 -12.85
N PRO A 157 -5.09 1.55 -12.53
CA PRO A 157 -5.07 0.12 -12.21
C PRO A 157 -5.33 -0.18 -10.72
N TRP A 158 -5.53 0.82 -9.87
CA TRP A 158 -5.58 0.72 -8.41
C TRP A 158 -6.78 -0.07 -7.90
N ASP A 159 -7.90 -0.07 -8.64
CA ASP A 159 -9.07 -0.89 -8.36
C ASP A 159 -8.73 -2.38 -8.21
N ARG A 160 -7.78 -2.89 -9.00
CA ARG A 160 -7.30 -4.28 -8.99
C ARG A 160 -6.07 -4.49 -8.10
N HIS A 161 -5.17 -3.50 -8.03
CA HIS A 161 -3.90 -3.60 -7.32
C HIS A 161 -4.04 -3.38 -5.81
N ALA A 162 -5.04 -2.63 -5.36
CA ALA A 162 -5.18 -2.26 -3.95
C ALA A 162 -5.31 -3.47 -3.02
N LEU A 163 -6.16 -4.45 -3.34
CA LEU A 163 -6.37 -5.62 -2.49
C LEU A 163 -5.10 -6.48 -2.33
N PRO A 164 -4.37 -6.85 -3.39
CA PRO A 164 -3.07 -7.50 -3.25
C PRO A 164 -2.07 -6.70 -2.41
N LEU A 165 -1.94 -5.39 -2.62
CA LEU A 165 -1.04 -4.53 -1.85
C LEU A 165 -1.45 -4.46 -0.37
N ILE A 166 -2.75 -4.38 -0.07
CA ILE A 166 -3.27 -4.45 1.30
C ILE A 166 -2.85 -5.78 1.95
N VAL A 167 -3.00 -6.90 1.27
CA VAL A 167 -2.64 -8.23 1.81
C VAL A 167 -1.16 -8.31 2.15
N LEU A 168 -0.28 -7.80 1.27
CA LEU A 168 1.17 -7.78 1.51
C LEU A 168 1.53 -6.88 2.70
N LEU A 169 0.93 -5.69 2.77
CA LEU A 169 1.14 -4.78 3.90
C LEU A 169 0.67 -5.39 5.22
N ARG A 170 -0.50 -6.03 5.24
CA ARG A 170 -1.05 -6.72 6.42
C ARG A 170 -0.10 -7.77 6.95
N LEU A 171 0.40 -8.65 6.07
CA LEU A 171 1.34 -9.69 6.45
C LEU A 171 2.67 -9.10 6.96
N ALA A 172 3.18 -8.06 6.30
CA ALA A 172 4.40 -7.38 6.72
C ALA A 172 4.24 -6.77 8.13
N VAL A 173 3.13 -6.09 8.39
CA VAL A 173 2.82 -5.52 9.73
C VAL A 173 2.64 -6.62 10.77
N LEU A 174 1.91 -7.69 10.45
CA LEU A 174 1.67 -8.82 11.36
C LEU A 174 2.98 -9.45 11.80
N LEU A 175 3.88 -9.75 10.89
CA LEU A 175 5.15 -10.43 11.18
C LEU A 175 6.14 -9.53 11.91
N ASN A 176 6.07 -8.22 11.74
CA ASN A 176 6.91 -7.24 12.43
C ASN A 176 6.26 -6.67 13.71
N ARG A 177 5.12 -7.20 14.15
CA ARG A 177 4.36 -6.69 15.31
C ARG A 177 5.16 -6.72 16.61
N GLY A 178 6.07 -7.67 16.76
CA GLY A 178 6.94 -7.80 17.94
C GLY A 178 8.01 -6.72 18.06
N ARG A 179 8.20 -5.86 17.05
CA ARG A 179 9.24 -4.80 16.99
C ARG A 179 10.64 -5.31 17.32
N SER A 180 10.92 -6.57 16.98
CA SER A 180 12.22 -7.19 17.23
C SER A 180 13.22 -6.78 16.15
N ASP A 181 14.47 -6.55 16.57
CA ASP A 181 15.59 -6.37 15.64
C ASP A 181 16.11 -7.68 15.07
N THR A 182 15.60 -8.83 15.57
CA THR A 182 15.91 -10.13 15.00
C THR A 182 15.27 -10.24 13.61
N PRO A 183 16.06 -10.51 12.57
CA PRO A 183 15.54 -10.67 11.22
C PRO A 183 14.46 -11.75 11.14
N LEU A 184 13.44 -11.50 10.35
CA LEU A 184 12.45 -12.53 10.02
C LEU A 184 13.15 -13.70 9.31
N PRO A 185 12.63 -14.93 9.46
CA PRO A 185 13.13 -16.06 8.72
C PRO A 185 12.91 -15.87 7.22
N ALA A 186 13.53 -16.70 6.40
CA ALA A 186 13.19 -16.77 4.99
C ALA A 186 11.74 -17.25 4.85
N VAL A 187 10.84 -16.32 4.50
CA VAL A 187 9.42 -16.59 4.23
C VAL A 187 9.24 -16.64 2.73
N GLU A 188 8.71 -17.77 2.22
CA GLU A 188 8.42 -17.94 0.79
C GLU A 188 6.96 -17.66 0.52
N LEU A 189 6.68 -16.84 -0.49
CA LEU A 189 5.34 -16.51 -0.96
C LEU A 189 5.12 -17.06 -2.37
N ALA A 190 3.92 -17.57 -2.60
CA ALA A 190 3.43 -17.88 -3.94
C ALA A 190 1.98 -17.41 -4.06
N ALA A 191 1.68 -16.72 -5.15
CA ALA A 191 0.36 -16.16 -5.38
C ALA A 191 -0.27 -16.74 -6.65
N ARG A 192 -1.57 -16.97 -6.60
CA ARG A 192 -2.38 -17.37 -7.76
C ARG A 192 -3.81 -16.89 -7.56
N ASP A 193 -4.31 -16.12 -8.51
CA ASP A 193 -5.66 -15.54 -8.43
C ASP A 193 -5.88 -14.85 -7.07
N HIS A 194 -6.94 -15.19 -6.35
CA HIS A 194 -7.24 -14.71 -5.01
C HIS A 194 -6.63 -15.56 -3.89
N THR A 195 -5.57 -16.32 -4.15
CA THR A 195 -4.92 -17.18 -3.16
C THR A 195 -3.46 -16.76 -2.96
N LEU A 196 -3.09 -16.57 -1.69
CA LEU A 196 -1.70 -16.38 -1.26
C LEU A 196 -1.27 -17.56 -0.41
N GLU A 197 -0.20 -18.22 -0.80
CA GLU A 197 0.48 -19.26 -0.02
C GLU A 197 1.70 -18.64 0.65
N VAL A 198 1.84 -18.87 1.94
CA VAL A 198 2.97 -18.41 2.75
C VAL A 198 3.62 -19.59 3.43
N ARG A 199 4.92 -19.79 3.23
CA ARG A 199 5.69 -20.89 3.79
C ARG A 199 6.73 -20.37 4.75
N PHE A 200 6.71 -20.93 5.95
CA PHE A 200 7.69 -20.64 7.00
C PHE A 200 8.59 -21.84 7.23
N PRO A 201 9.85 -21.63 7.66
CA PRO A 201 10.67 -22.74 8.17
C PRO A 201 9.96 -23.45 9.31
N ALA A 202 9.97 -24.79 9.29
CA ALA A 202 9.19 -25.61 10.23
C ALA A 202 9.49 -25.29 11.70
N ARG A 203 10.73 -24.96 12.02
CA ARG A 203 11.19 -24.62 13.36
C ARG A 203 10.59 -23.30 13.82
N TRP A 204 10.51 -22.30 12.93
CA TRP A 204 10.07 -20.95 13.29
C TRP A 204 8.62 -20.92 13.80
N LEU A 205 7.70 -21.59 13.13
CA LEU A 205 6.28 -21.64 13.56
C LEU A 205 6.14 -22.27 14.96
N LYS A 206 6.97 -23.29 15.28
CA LYS A 206 6.96 -23.91 16.61
C LYS A 206 7.46 -22.98 17.70
N GLU A 207 8.43 -22.12 17.39
CA GLU A 207 9.04 -21.18 18.34
C GLU A 207 8.25 -19.89 18.50
N HIS A 208 7.27 -19.62 17.61
CA HIS A 208 6.49 -18.37 17.58
C HIS A 208 4.97 -18.62 17.64
N PRO A 209 4.45 -19.23 18.73
CA PRO A 209 3.03 -19.59 18.83
C PRO A 209 2.08 -18.39 18.73
N LEU A 210 2.48 -17.20 19.22
CA LEU A 210 1.66 -15.99 19.08
C LEU A 210 1.52 -15.54 17.62
N SER A 211 2.60 -15.66 16.84
CA SER A 211 2.53 -15.35 15.40
C SER A 211 1.66 -16.35 14.65
N VAL A 212 1.62 -17.61 15.08
CA VAL A 212 0.72 -18.64 14.51
C VAL A 212 -0.73 -18.26 14.77
N GLU A 213 -1.07 -17.83 15.98
CA GLU A 213 -2.43 -17.39 16.31
C GLU A 213 -2.84 -16.14 15.53
N ASP A 214 -1.93 -15.16 15.42
CA ASP A 214 -2.15 -13.97 14.59
C ASP A 214 -2.38 -14.36 13.11
N LEU A 215 -1.65 -15.35 12.57
CA LEU A 215 -1.85 -15.86 11.21
C LEU A 215 -3.20 -16.58 11.05
N HIS A 216 -3.64 -17.35 12.05
CA HIS A 216 -4.97 -17.97 12.03
C HIS A 216 -6.08 -16.92 11.98
N GLN A 217 -5.95 -15.88 12.77
CA GLN A 217 -6.91 -14.76 12.74
C GLN A 217 -6.87 -14.03 11.39
N GLU A 218 -5.70 -13.86 10.80
CA GLU A 218 -5.53 -13.21 9.51
C GLU A 218 -6.18 -14.01 8.36
N ILE A 219 -6.10 -15.35 8.40
CA ILE A 219 -6.79 -16.22 7.44
C ILE A 219 -8.31 -15.91 7.42
N GLU A 220 -8.91 -15.74 8.60
CA GLU A 220 -10.35 -15.42 8.71
C GLU A 220 -10.67 -14.01 8.19
N PHE A 221 -9.82 -13.02 8.50
CA PHE A 221 -10.01 -11.66 8.02
C PHE A 221 -9.90 -11.57 6.50
N LEU A 222 -8.91 -12.22 5.90
CA LEU A 222 -8.71 -12.22 4.45
C LEU A 222 -9.81 -12.99 3.74
N ARG A 223 -10.26 -14.12 4.31
CA ARG A 223 -11.38 -14.89 3.75
C ARG A 223 -12.66 -14.05 3.67
N ALA A 224 -12.95 -13.25 4.68
CA ALA A 224 -14.10 -12.36 4.67
C ALA A 224 -14.02 -11.27 3.58
N GLY A 225 -12.81 -10.91 3.13
CA GLY A 225 -12.55 -9.97 2.03
C GLY A 225 -12.33 -10.63 0.67
N GLY A 226 -12.66 -11.92 0.52
CA GLY A 226 -12.56 -12.62 -0.77
C GLY A 226 -11.15 -13.16 -1.10
N MET A 227 -10.18 -13.04 -0.17
CA MET A 227 -8.82 -13.58 -0.34
C MET A 227 -8.62 -14.86 0.46
N LYS A 228 -7.87 -15.79 -0.08
CA LYS A 228 -7.53 -17.05 0.56
C LYS A 228 -6.06 -17.05 0.97
N LEU A 229 -5.80 -17.07 2.26
CA LEU A 229 -4.46 -17.24 2.82
C LEU A 229 -4.24 -18.70 3.21
N ARG A 230 -3.14 -19.30 2.77
CA ARG A 230 -2.70 -20.63 3.17
C ARG A 230 -1.33 -20.55 3.80
N VAL A 231 -1.19 -21.07 5.01
CA VAL A 231 0.07 -21.09 5.75
C VAL A 231 0.61 -22.52 5.77
N TYR A 232 1.88 -22.67 5.40
CA TYR A 232 2.57 -23.95 5.36
C TYR A 232 3.83 -23.93 6.23
N SER A 233 4.16 -25.10 6.77
CA SER A 233 5.38 -25.36 7.52
C SER A 233 6.35 -26.18 6.66
N GLY A 234 7.61 -25.75 6.57
CA GLY A 234 8.67 -26.41 5.79
C GLY A 234 8.90 -25.77 4.43
N ASN A 235 10.10 -26.01 3.87
CA ASN A 235 10.49 -25.51 2.56
C ASN A 235 9.71 -26.23 1.45
N ARG A 236 9.50 -25.54 0.34
CA ARG A 236 8.96 -26.17 -0.87
C ARG A 236 9.95 -27.26 -1.30
N ALA A 237 9.51 -28.50 -1.40
CA ALA A 237 10.32 -29.52 -2.05
C ALA A 237 10.69 -29.00 -3.44
N ALA A 238 11.98 -28.92 -3.77
CA ALA A 238 12.40 -28.56 -5.11
C ALA A 238 11.65 -29.48 -6.07
N ALA A 239 10.81 -28.93 -6.94
CA ALA A 239 10.19 -29.67 -8.02
C ALA A 239 11.34 -30.13 -8.94
N ALA A 240 11.61 -31.43 -8.94
CA ALA A 240 12.54 -32.08 -9.83
C ALA A 240 12.02 -32.07 -11.26
#